data_fa0bbbefa39a6295ceb9e626e4689524
#
_entry.id   fa0bbbefa39a6295ceb9e626e4689524
#
_cell.length_a   1.000
_cell.length_b   1.000
_cell.length_c   1.000
_cell.angle_alpha   90.00
_cell.angle_beta   90.00
_cell.angle_gamma   90.00
#
_symmetry.space_group_name_H-M   'P 1'
#
loop_
_entity.id
_entity.type
_entity.pdbx_description
1 polymer ?
#
loop_
_entity_poly.entity_id
_entity_poly.type
_entity_poly.pdbx_seq_one_letter_code
_entity_poly.pdbx_strand_id
1 'polypeptide(L)'
;MNTRIAALAVAILAAHRASAIAQGTSAPTIERTVNRTQTVVQENGRSIIRLDARGGDGFAIVQVPAFSEGTIDLLVRGEDVAQQSFVGVAWNIQNDSTYEAVYLRPFNFRTPDTARAKRAVQYVSQPTWPWPRLRAETPGKYEKPVLPIPDPNGWVPLRLVVTPTQVSVYANAGAEPDLVVQRLGEAKAGPVALWVGNNSRGDFAELKVTAPAAH
;
A
#
# COMPACT_ATOMS: atom_id res chain seq x y z
N MET A 1 68.29 10.61 45.54
CA MET A 1 67.88 11.09 44.20
C MET A 1 67.11 9.97 43.53
N ASN A 2 65.77 9.95 43.72
CA ASN A 2 64.88 8.85 43.27
C ASN A 2 64.06 9.29 42.09
N THR A 3 64.39 8.77 40.90
CA THR A 3 63.70 9.04 39.66
C THR A 3 62.52 8.02 39.52
N ARG A 4 61.27 8.50 39.59
CA ARG A 4 60.11 7.68 39.35
C ARG A 4 59.77 7.73 37.85
N ILE A 5 59.79 6.58 37.18
CA ILE A 5 59.35 6.42 35.80
C ILE A 5 57.84 6.16 35.85
N ALA A 6 57.05 7.05 35.25
CA ALA A 6 55.59 6.86 35.06
C ALA A 6 55.34 6.11 33.74
N ALA A 7 54.77 4.93 33.84
CA ALA A 7 54.33 4.16 32.67
C ALA A 7 52.92 4.65 32.22
N LEU A 8 52.83 5.12 31.00
CA LEU A 8 51.57 5.55 30.37
C LEU A 8 50.90 4.34 29.66
N ALA A 9 49.82 3.84 30.22
CA ALA A 9 49.04 2.78 29.61
C ALA A 9 48.08 3.39 28.59
N VAL A 10 48.26 3.11 27.32
CA VAL A 10 47.34 3.49 26.24
C VAL A 10 46.28 2.37 26.12
N ALA A 11 45.08 2.67 26.53
CA ALA A 11 43.90 1.78 26.31
C ALA A 11 43.35 1.99 24.89
N ILE A 12 43.53 0.98 24.04
CA ILE A 12 42.93 0.95 22.69
C ILE A 12 41.48 0.48 22.84
N LEU A 13 40.54 1.41 22.71
CA LEU A 13 39.11 1.10 22.67
C LEU A 13 38.77 0.57 21.25
N ALA A 14 38.63 -0.74 21.09
CA ALA A 14 38.15 -1.36 19.86
C ALA A 14 36.64 -1.13 19.76
N ALA A 15 36.23 -0.15 18.95
CA ALA A 15 34.83 0.08 18.63
C ALA A 15 34.31 -1.06 17.73
N HIS A 16 33.62 -2.02 18.30
CA HIS A 16 32.86 -3.01 17.54
C HIS A 16 31.65 -2.30 16.90
N ARG A 17 31.74 -2.01 15.61
CA ARG A 17 30.55 -1.66 14.81
C ARG A 17 29.73 -2.93 14.62
N ALA A 18 28.68 -3.08 15.42
CA ALA A 18 27.63 -4.06 15.14
C ALA A 18 26.97 -3.64 13.81
N SER A 19 27.29 -4.36 12.73
CA SER A 19 26.51 -4.27 11.48
C SER A 19 25.12 -4.80 11.80
N ALA A 20 24.14 -3.90 11.93
CA ALA A 20 22.74 -4.28 11.95
C ALA A 20 22.45 -4.91 10.56
N ILE A 21 22.36 -6.24 10.51
CA ILE A 21 21.82 -6.94 9.37
C ILE A 21 20.35 -6.49 9.34
N ALA A 22 19.99 -5.67 8.35
CA ALA A 22 18.60 -5.35 8.07
C ALA A 22 17.89 -6.69 7.80
N GLN A 23 17.07 -7.15 8.74
CA GLN A 23 16.22 -8.31 8.54
C GLN A 23 15.26 -7.92 7.41
N GLY A 24 15.48 -8.49 6.22
CA GLY A 24 14.58 -8.30 5.10
C GLY A 24 13.18 -8.73 5.53
N THR A 25 12.21 -7.84 5.36
CA THR A 25 10.80 -8.17 5.62
C THR A 25 10.40 -9.31 4.69
N SER A 26 9.95 -10.44 5.25
CA SER A 26 9.44 -11.55 4.45
C SER A 26 8.18 -11.11 3.68
N ALA A 27 8.01 -11.66 2.46
CA ALA A 27 6.77 -11.45 1.72
C ALA A 27 5.58 -11.98 2.53
N PRO A 28 4.40 -11.32 2.46
CA PRO A 28 3.21 -11.87 3.07
C PRO A 28 2.83 -13.20 2.42
N THR A 29 2.31 -14.14 3.22
CA THR A 29 1.78 -15.39 2.69
C THR A 29 0.49 -15.12 1.92
N ILE A 30 0.41 -15.61 0.68
CA ILE A 30 -0.79 -15.52 -0.14
C ILE A 30 -1.63 -16.79 0.06
N GLU A 31 -2.89 -16.62 0.42
CA GLU A 31 -3.85 -17.70 0.59
C GLU A 31 -4.39 -18.19 -0.76
N ARG A 32 -4.84 -17.26 -1.59
CA ARG A 32 -5.33 -17.52 -2.96
C ARG A 32 -5.26 -16.27 -3.83
N THR A 33 -5.34 -16.45 -5.13
CA THR A 33 -5.45 -15.37 -6.11
C THR A 33 -6.77 -15.43 -6.87
N VAL A 34 -7.25 -14.26 -7.28
CA VAL A 34 -8.44 -14.11 -8.12
C VAL A 34 -8.01 -13.36 -9.39
N ASN A 35 -8.22 -13.98 -10.54
CA ASN A 35 -7.92 -13.42 -11.86
C ASN A 35 -6.47 -12.87 -11.98
N ARG A 36 -5.50 -13.40 -11.24
CA ARG A 36 -4.08 -13.03 -11.30
C ARG A 36 -3.19 -14.22 -10.99
N THR A 37 -1.99 -14.17 -11.55
CA THR A 37 -0.87 -15.01 -11.09
C THR A 37 0.03 -14.15 -10.22
N GLN A 38 0.48 -14.69 -9.10
CA GLN A 38 1.44 -14.02 -8.24
C GLN A 38 2.83 -14.68 -8.38
N THR A 39 3.88 -13.86 -8.27
CA THR A 39 5.27 -14.31 -8.15
C THR A 39 5.95 -13.58 -7.00
N VAL A 40 6.89 -14.26 -6.34
CA VAL A 40 7.76 -13.63 -5.34
C VAL A 40 9.06 -13.22 -6.04
N VAL A 41 9.41 -11.95 -5.92
CA VAL A 41 10.64 -11.37 -6.49
C VAL A 41 11.49 -10.82 -5.35
N GLN A 42 12.81 -10.99 -5.43
CA GLN A 42 13.77 -10.37 -4.52
C GLN A 42 14.42 -9.17 -5.21
N GLU A 43 14.32 -8.00 -4.60
CA GLU A 43 14.91 -6.76 -5.12
C GLU A 43 15.51 -5.94 -3.97
N ASN A 44 16.81 -5.70 -4.00
CA ASN A 44 17.52 -4.92 -2.99
C ASN A 44 17.26 -5.38 -1.54
N GLY A 45 17.21 -6.69 -1.30
CA GLY A 45 16.94 -7.29 0.01
C GLY A 45 15.48 -7.25 0.45
N ARG A 46 14.57 -6.79 -0.42
CA ARG A 46 13.13 -6.76 -0.17
C ARG A 46 12.44 -7.91 -0.90
N SER A 47 11.55 -8.61 -0.20
CA SER A 47 10.65 -9.60 -0.81
C SER A 47 9.40 -8.88 -1.34
N ILE A 48 9.11 -9.08 -2.61
CA ILE A 48 8.05 -8.40 -3.36
C ILE A 48 7.06 -9.45 -3.87
N ILE A 49 5.77 -9.22 -3.63
CA ILE A 49 4.70 -9.93 -4.34
C ILE A 49 4.41 -9.15 -5.62
N ARG A 50 4.54 -9.80 -6.76
CA ARG A 50 4.17 -9.25 -8.07
C ARG A 50 2.92 -9.93 -8.59
N LEU A 51 1.91 -9.14 -8.95
CA LEU A 51 0.73 -9.59 -9.66
C LEU A 51 0.86 -9.26 -11.15
N ASP A 52 0.53 -10.23 -12.01
CA ASP A 52 0.58 -10.06 -13.47
C ASP A 52 -0.55 -9.17 -14.00
N ALA A 53 -0.39 -8.68 -15.24
CA ALA A 53 -1.41 -7.91 -15.93
C ALA A 53 -2.39 -8.86 -16.64
N ARG A 54 -3.70 -8.65 -16.39
CA ARG A 54 -4.81 -9.33 -17.08
C ARG A 54 -6.01 -8.41 -17.22
N GLY A 55 -6.91 -8.73 -18.14
CA GLY A 55 -8.20 -8.05 -18.26
C GLY A 55 -9.07 -8.25 -17.02
N GLY A 56 -9.80 -7.20 -16.64
CA GLY A 56 -10.60 -7.15 -15.41
C GLY A 56 -9.78 -6.87 -14.16
N ASP A 57 -10.47 -6.70 -13.04
CA ASP A 57 -9.86 -6.54 -11.72
C ASP A 57 -9.36 -7.90 -11.21
N GLY A 58 -8.39 -7.88 -10.32
CA GLY A 58 -7.90 -9.08 -9.68
C GLY A 58 -7.09 -8.78 -8.42
N PHE A 59 -6.90 -9.79 -7.60
CA PHE A 59 -6.24 -9.61 -6.32
C PHE A 59 -5.62 -10.90 -5.77
N ALA A 60 -4.74 -10.74 -4.80
CA ALA A 60 -4.14 -11.82 -4.01
C ALA A 60 -4.55 -11.66 -2.55
N ILE A 61 -5.36 -12.57 -2.02
CA ILE A 61 -5.76 -12.60 -0.62
C ILE A 61 -4.55 -12.97 0.24
N VAL A 62 -4.28 -12.17 1.26
CA VAL A 62 -3.20 -12.38 2.19
C VAL A 62 -3.67 -13.11 3.44
N GLN A 63 -2.82 -13.97 3.98
CA GLN A 63 -3.09 -14.69 5.22
C GLN A 63 -2.87 -13.78 6.42
N VAL A 64 -3.92 -13.05 6.80
CA VAL A 64 -4.00 -12.20 7.99
C VAL A 64 -5.35 -12.43 8.69
N PRO A 65 -5.49 -12.09 9.98
CA PRO A 65 -6.81 -12.12 10.62
C PRO A 65 -7.85 -11.32 9.85
N ALA A 66 -9.11 -11.73 9.92
CA ALA A 66 -10.21 -11.00 9.31
C ALA A 66 -10.23 -9.54 9.79
N PHE A 67 -10.32 -8.61 8.86
CA PHE A 67 -10.19 -7.18 9.09
C PHE A 67 -11.52 -6.48 8.82
N SER A 68 -11.95 -5.63 9.76
CA SER A 68 -13.12 -4.76 9.62
C SER A 68 -12.76 -3.28 9.76
N GLU A 69 -11.77 -3.00 10.63
CA GLU A 69 -11.29 -1.66 10.96
C GLU A 69 -9.85 -1.72 11.51
N GLY A 70 -9.17 -0.58 11.55
CA GLY A 70 -7.77 -0.46 11.95
C GLY A 70 -6.91 0.19 10.89
N THR A 71 -5.66 -0.24 10.76
CA THR A 71 -4.74 0.28 9.74
C THR A 71 -4.24 -0.81 8.79
N ILE A 72 -4.09 -0.44 7.53
CA ILE A 72 -3.41 -1.24 6.51
C ILE A 72 -2.28 -0.39 5.95
N ASP A 73 -1.04 -0.82 6.16
CA ASP A 73 0.18 -0.18 5.67
C ASP A 73 0.85 -1.10 4.65
N LEU A 74 1.30 -0.57 3.53
CA LEU A 74 2.06 -1.33 2.53
C LEU A 74 2.84 -0.39 1.61
N LEU A 75 3.78 -0.96 0.88
CA LEU A 75 4.40 -0.32 -0.27
C LEU A 75 3.74 -0.86 -1.54
N VAL A 76 3.34 0.04 -2.44
CA VAL A 76 2.84 -0.32 -3.76
C VAL A 76 3.71 0.30 -4.85
N ARG A 77 3.87 -0.40 -5.96
CA ARG A 77 4.53 0.11 -7.16
C ARG A 77 3.74 -0.31 -8.39
N GLY A 78 3.30 0.66 -9.16
CA GLY A 78 2.72 0.47 -10.48
C GLY A 78 3.67 0.97 -11.56
N GLU A 79 3.10 1.42 -12.68
CA GLU A 79 3.82 1.89 -13.87
C GLU A 79 3.19 3.16 -14.42
N ASP A 80 4.01 4.02 -15.06
CA ASP A 80 3.49 5.20 -15.79
C ASP A 80 2.94 4.78 -17.15
N VAL A 81 1.93 3.91 -17.16
CA VAL A 81 1.25 3.44 -18.37
C VAL A 81 -0.22 3.81 -18.29
N ALA A 82 -0.65 4.73 -19.14
CA ALA A 82 -1.99 5.29 -19.10
C ALA A 82 -3.07 4.21 -19.20
N GLN A 83 -3.98 4.19 -18.22
CA GLN A 83 -5.11 3.25 -18.09
C GLN A 83 -4.74 1.77 -17.95
N GLN A 84 -3.49 1.47 -17.64
CA GLN A 84 -2.99 0.11 -17.43
C GLN A 84 -2.16 -0.01 -16.12
N SER A 85 -2.37 0.90 -15.18
CA SER A 85 -1.70 0.87 -13.88
C SER A 85 -2.64 1.37 -12.78
N PHE A 86 -3.32 0.41 -12.16
CA PHE A 86 -4.20 0.59 -11.01
C PHE A 86 -3.72 -0.37 -9.94
N VAL A 87 -3.14 0.14 -8.86
CA VAL A 87 -2.50 -0.68 -7.81
C VAL A 87 -2.94 -0.23 -6.43
N GLY A 88 -3.25 -1.16 -5.55
CA GLY A 88 -3.70 -0.82 -4.21
C GLY A 88 -4.07 -2.02 -3.35
N VAL A 89 -5.04 -1.86 -2.48
CA VAL A 89 -5.45 -2.86 -1.50
C VAL A 89 -6.97 -2.94 -1.46
N ALA A 90 -7.48 -4.17 -1.32
CA ALA A 90 -8.89 -4.44 -1.07
C ALA A 90 -9.06 -5.04 0.33
N TRP A 91 -10.20 -4.78 0.93
CA TRP A 91 -10.63 -5.33 2.23
C TRP A 91 -12.15 -5.51 2.23
N ASN A 92 -12.71 -5.95 3.36
CA ASN A 92 -14.15 -6.22 3.45
C ASN A 92 -14.63 -7.15 2.32
N ILE A 93 -13.77 -8.13 1.96
CA ILE A 93 -14.05 -9.05 0.85
C ILE A 93 -15.05 -10.09 1.31
N GLN A 94 -16.24 -10.09 0.71
CA GLN A 94 -17.30 -11.06 0.99
C GLN A 94 -17.33 -12.18 -0.07
N ASN A 95 -16.91 -11.86 -1.28
CA ASN A 95 -16.68 -12.77 -2.42
C ASN A 95 -15.84 -12.05 -3.48
N ASP A 96 -15.58 -12.72 -4.62
CA ASP A 96 -14.70 -12.20 -5.67
C ASP A 96 -15.23 -10.92 -6.37
N SER A 97 -16.48 -10.54 -6.14
CA SER A 97 -17.12 -9.37 -6.73
C SER A 97 -17.57 -8.31 -5.71
N THR A 98 -17.57 -8.65 -4.40
CA THR A 98 -18.07 -7.78 -3.33
C THR A 98 -16.97 -7.46 -2.35
N TYR A 99 -16.45 -6.24 -2.43
CA TYR A 99 -15.33 -5.75 -1.63
C TYR A 99 -15.24 -4.22 -1.67
N GLU A 100 -14.48 -3.64 -0.74
CA GLU A 100 -14.03 -2.26 -0.81
C GLU A 100 -12.56 -2.24 -1.26
N ALA A 101 -12.17 -1.22 -2.02
CA ALA A 101 -10.78 -1.04 -2.40
C ALA A 101 -10.37 0.44 -2.46
N VAL A 102 -9.11 0.68 -2.16
CA VAL A 102 -8.39 1.93 -2.47
C VAL A 102 -7.24 1.59 -3.38
N TYR A 103 -7.11 2.37 -4.45
CA TYR A 103 -6.02 2.21 -5.39
C TYR A 103 -5.49 3.53 -5.92
N LEU A 104 -4.25 3.49 -6.34
CA LEU A 104 -3.53 4.57 -6.98
C LEU A 104 -3.56 4.41 -8.51
N ARG A 105 -3.45 5.53 -9.21
CA ARG A 105 -3.23 5.61 -10.65
C ARG A 105 -1.88 6.29 -10.91
N PRO A 106 -0.75 5.58 -10.91
CA PRO A 106 0.57 6.16 -11.10
C PRO A 106 0.68 7.07 -12.31
N PHE A 107 0.06 6.69 -13.44
CA PHE A 107 0.01 7.50 -14.67
C PHE A 107 -0.71 8.85 -14.51
N ASN A 108 -1.32 9.14 -13.38
CA ASN A 108 -1.95 10.43 -13.07
C ASN A 108 -1.09 11.31 -12.14
N PHE A 109 0.01 10.80 -11.56
CA PHE A 109 0.82 11.55 -10.61
C PHE A 109 1.48 12.78 -11.26
N ARG A 110 2.10 12.62 -12.41
CA ARG A 110 2.83 13.69 -13.12
C ARG A 110 2.20 14.04 -14.47
N THR A 111 0.93 13.72 -14.67
CA THR A 111 0.23 14.07 -15.91
C THR A 111 0.06 15.58 -16.03
N PRO A 112 0.26 16.17 -17.24
CA PRO A 112 -0.05 17.58 -17.48
C PRO A 112 -1.55 17.87 -17.54
N ASP A 113 -2.38 16.82 -17.69
CA ASP A 113 -3.84 16.95 -17.65
C ASP A 113 -4.31 17.15 -16.20
N THR A 114 -4.71 18.37 -15.88
CA THR A 114 -5.15 18.78 -14.54
C THR A 114 -6.40 18.02 -14.05
N ALA A 115 -7.27 17.60 -14.97
CA ALA A 115 -8.44 16.80 -14.62
C ALA A 115 -8.05 15.37 -14.24
N ARG A 116 -7.05 14.79 -14.91
CA ARG A 116 -6.49 13.48 -14.59
C ARG A 116 -5.67 13.52 -13.29
N ALA A 117 -4.86 14.56 -13.06
CA ALA A 117 -4.07 14.72 -11.87
C ALA A 117 -4.92 14.68 -10.58
N LYS A 118 -6.16 15.18 -10.64
CA LYS A 118 -7.13 15.13 -9.53
C LYS A 118 -7.68 13.73 -9.23
N ARG A 119 -7.25 12.71 -9.97
CA ARG A 119 -7.77 11.34 -9.91
C ARG A 119 -6.65 10.32 -9.67
N ALA A 120 -5.69 10.68 -8.85
CA ALA A 120 -4.50 9.87 -8.57
C ALA A 120 -4.77 8.76 -7.55
N VAL A 121 -5.59 9.02 -6.55
CA VAL A 121 -6.10 8.03 -5.59
C VAL A 121 -7.62 7.90 -5.73
N GLN A 122 -8.14 6.67 -5.57
CA GLN A 122 -9.56 6.35 -5.71
C GLN A 122 -9.98 5.34 -4.66
N TYR A 123 -11.18 5.56 -4.07
CA TYR A 123 -11.94 4.57 -3.31
C TYR A 123 -13.10 4.03 -4.16
N VAL A 124 -13.39 2.74 -4.00
CA VAL A 124 -14.57 2.07 -4.58
C VAL A 124 -15.17 1.07 -3.59
N SER A 125 -16.46 0.76 -3.76
CA SER A 125 -17.15 -0.33 -3.06
C SER A 125 -17.92 -1.16 -4.09
N GLN A 126 -17.35 -2.28 -4.45
CA GLN A 126 -17.88 -3.17 -5.48
C GLN A 126 -18.99 -4.09 -4.94
N PRO A 127 -19.95 -4.44 -5.78
CA PRO A 127 -20.19 -4.00 -7.16
C PRO A 127 -21.03 -2.71 -7.27
N THR A 128 -21.57 -2.22 -6.16
CA THR A 128 -22.61 -1.16 -6.15
C THR A 128 -22.04 0.21 -6.52
N TRP A 129 -20.82 0.52 -6.09
CA TRP A 129 -20.16 1.81 -6.23
C TRP A 129 -18.83 1.71 -6.98
N PRO A 130 -18.82 1.29 -8.26
CA PRO A 130 -17.63 1.32 -9.09
C PRO A 130 -17.25 2.76 -9.42
N TRP A 131 -15.97 2.99 -9.80
CA TRP A 131 -15.48 4.35 -10.08
C TRP A 131 -16.28 5.15 -11.11
N PRO A 132 -16.88 4.57 -12.18
CA PRO A 132 -17.65 5.37 -13.15
C PRO A 132 -18.92 5.96 -12.51
N ARG A 133 -19.60 5.16 -11.67
CA ARG A 133 -20.78 5.61 -10.93
C ARG A 133 -20.43 6.68 -9.91
N LEU A 134 -19.37 6.48 -9.12
CA LEU A 134 -18.90 7.47 -8.14
C LEU A 134 -18.54 8.79 -8.79
N ARG A 135 -17.91 8.74 -9.97
CA ARG A 135 -17.55 9.95 -10.72
C ARG A 135 -18.76 10.67 -11.30
N ALA A 136 -19.77 9.93 -11.76
CA ALA A 136 -21.00 10.50 -12.32
C ALA A 136 -21.88 11.12 -11.22
N GLU A 137 -22.09 10.41 -10.12
CA GLU A 137 -23.03 10.81 -9.07
C GLU A 137 -22.41 11.73 -8.01
N THR A 138 -21.10 11.59 -7.74
CA THR A 138 -20.38 12.34 -6.70
C THR A 138 -18.98 12.78 -7.18
N PRO A 139 -18.89 13.60 -8.21
CA PRO A 139 -17.62 13.95 -8.85
C PRO A 139 -16.61 14.52 -7.86
N GLY A 140 -15.38 13.96 -7.85
CA GLY A 140 -14.27 14.40 -7.00
C GLY A 140 -14.40 14.09 -5.51
N LYS A 141 -15.48 13.41 -5.06
CA LYS A 141 -15.65 13.04 -3.65
C LYS A 141 -14.79 11.83 -3.26
N TYR A 142 -14.73 10.82 -4.12
CA TYR A 142 -14.06 9.53 -3.87
C TYR A 142 -12.76 9.37 -4.66
N GLU A 143 -12.27 10.43 -5.25
CA GLU A 143 -10.97 10.51 -5.93
C GLU A 143 -10.29 11.85 -5.65
N LYS A 144 -8.95 11.84 -5.51
CA LYS A 144 -8.15 13.02 -5.18
C LYS A 144 -6.77 12.94 -5.83
N PRO A 145 -6.02 14.06 -5.92
CA PRO A 145 -4.59 14.01 -6.16
C PRO A 145 -3.85 13.32 -5.02
N VAL A 146 -2.59 12.97 -5.22
CA VAL A 146 -1.68 12.49 -4.16
C VAL A 146 -0.59 13.53 -3.97
N LEU A 147 -0.36 13.94 -2.71
CA LEU A 147 0.61 14.95 -2.32
C LEU A 147 1.46 14.51 -1.11
N PRO A 148 2.80 14.69 -1.14
CA PRO A 148 3.59 15.18 -2.28
C PRO A 148 3.49 14.25 -3.48
N ILE A 149 3.70 14.79 -4.69
CA ILE A 149 3.55 14.02 -5.93
C ILE A 149 4.58 12.90 -6.00
N PRO A 150 4.18 11.61 -6.10
CA PRO A 150 5.10 10.49 -6.16
C PRO A 150 5.82 10.37 -7.51
N ASP A 151 6.87 9.52 -7.54
CA ASP A 151 7.39 8.97 -8.78
C ASP A 151 6.40 7.90 -9.31
N PRO A 152 5.90 8.00 -10.55
CA PRO A 152 4.92 7.05 -11.09
C PRO A 152 5.45 5.62 -11.25
N ASN A 153 6.77 5.43 -11.33
CA ASN A 153 7.43 4.12 -11.41
C ASN A 153 8.12 3.73 -10.08
N GLY A 154 8.02 4.57 -9.06
CA GLY A 154 8.62 4.37 -7.75
C GLY A 154 7.74 3.61 -6.78
N TRP A 155 8.33 3.23 -5.65
CA TRP A 155 7.59 2.72 -4.50
C TRP A 155 6.82 3.85 -3.82
N VAL A 156 5.51 3.64 -3.62
CA VAL A 156 4.64 4.58 -2.92
C VAL A 156 4.17 3.93 -1.62
N PRO A 157 4.56 4.47 -0.46
CA PRO A 157 3.94 4.11 0.80
C PRO A 157 2.44 4.43 0.75
N LEU A 158 1.62 3.45 1.09
CA LEU A 158 0.16 3.59 1.16
C LEU A 158 -0.30 3.13 2.54
N ARG A 159 -0.96 4.04 3.26
CA ARG A 159 -1.61 3.77 4.54
C ARG A 159 -3.09 4.05 4.44
N LEU A 160 -3.89 3.11 4.90
CA LEU A 160 -5.32 3.29 5.13
C LEU A 160 -5.60 3.26 6.62
N VAL A 161 -6.39 4.22 7.10
CA VAL A 161 -7.04 4.17 8.42
C VAL A 161 -8.52 3.93 8.16
N VAL A 162 -8.99 2.75 8.54
CA VAL A 162 -10.36 2.28 8.32
C VAL A 162 -11.10 2.27 9.65
N THR A 163 -12.23 2.95 9.70
CA THR A 163 -13.18 2.91 10.82
C THR A 163 -14.50 2.28 10.34
N PRO A 164 -15.48 2.03 11.20
CA PRO A 164 -16.78 1.52 10.76
C PRO A 164 -17.47 2.40 9.71
N THR A 165 -17.21 3.73 9.71
CA THR A 165 -17.94 4.69 8.87
C THR A 165 -17.06 5.44 7.87
N GLN A 166 -15.74 5.40 8.01
CA GLN A 166 -14.83 6.26 7.25
C GLN A 166 -13.55 5.55 6.83
N VAL A 167 -12.98 5.96 5.72
CA VAL A 167 -11.63 5.59 5.28
C VAL A 167 -10.82 6.87 5.07
N SER A 168 -9.65 6.93 5.71
CA SER A 168 -8.64 7.96 5.49
C SER A 168 -7.43 7.32 4.80
N VAL A 169 -6.99 7.90 3.69
CA VAL A 169 -5.92 7.39 2.85
C VAL A 169 -4.75 8.35 2.84
N TYR A 170 -3.57 7.85 3.16
CA TYR A 170 -2.30 8.57 3.11
C TYR A 170 -1.41 7.89 2.09
N ALA A 171 -0.95 8.62 1.09
CA ALA A 171 0.00 8.11 0.11
C ALA A 171 1.29 8.94 0.11
N ASN A 172 2.39 8.31 -0.34
CA ASN A 172 3.70 8.94 -0.46
C ASN A 172 4.19 9.64 0.83
N ALA A 173 3.89 9.04 1.99
CA ALA A 173 4.26 9.53 3.32
C ALA A 173 3.79 10.98 3.62
N GLY A 174 2.68 11.42 3.03
CA GLY A 174 2.03 12.70 3.36
C GLY A 174 1.65 12.76 4.85
N ALA A 175 1.78 13.93 5.47
CA ALA A 175 1.39 14.15 6.87
C ALA A 175 -0.14 14.18 7.03
N GLU A 176 -0.84 14.71 6.02
CA GLU A 176 -2.29 14.78 5.97
C GLU A 176 -2.85 13.72 5.01
N PRO A 177 -4.09 13.24 5.21
CA PRO A 177 -4.70 12.29 4.31
C PRO A 177 -4.98 12.93 2.94
N ASP A 178 -4.60 12.25 1.86
CA ASP A 178 -4.94 12.66 0.49
C ASP A 178 -6.43 12.49 0.20
N LEU A 179 -7.06 11.47 0.81
CA LEU A 179 -8.48 11.18 0.61
C LEU A 179 -9.11 10.78 1.94
N VAL A 180 -10.22 11.44 2.30
CA VAL A 180 -11.08 11.06 3.43
C VAL A 180 -12.49 10.86 2.89
N VAL A 181 -13.05 9.67 3.06
CA VAL A 181 -14.36 9.33 2.52
C VAL A 181 -15.21 8.54 3.51
N GLN A 182 -16.52 8.72 3.44
CA GLN A 182 -17.47 7.84 4.08
C GLN A 182 -17.45 6.47 3.36
N ARG A 183 -17.44 5.40 4.13
CA ARG A 183 -17.57 4.04 3.60
C ARG A 183 -18.93 3.87 2.93
N LEU A 184 -18.93 3.15 1.82
CA LEU A 184 -20.14 2.81 1.05
C LEU A 184 -20.49 1.34 1.14
N GLY A 185 -19.55 0.50 1.56
CA GLY A 185 -19.78 -0.89 1.90
C GLY A 185 -20.27 -1.04 3.34
N GLU A 186 -21.05 -2.08 3.60
CA GLU A 186 -21.38 -2.48 4.97
C GLU A 186 -20.08 -2.94 5.68
N ALA A 187 -19.85 -2.43 6.89
CA ALA A 187 -18.65 -2.76 7.64
C ALA A 187 -18.73 -4.20 8.18
N LYS A 188 -18.13 -5.13 7.43
CA LYS A 188 -18.00 -6.55 7.80
C LYS A 188 -16.55 -6.93 7.92
N ALA A 189 -16.24 -7.85 8.82
CA ALA A 189 -14.93 -8.47 8.86
C ALA A 189 -14.75 -9.37 7.64
N GLY A 190 -13.60 -9.28 7.00
CA GLY A 190 -13.26 -10.07 5.82
C GLY A 190 -11.76 -10.09 5.54
N PRO A 191 -11.32 -10.84 4.54
CA PRO A 191 -9.94 -10.86 4.10
C PRO A 191 -9.45 -9.48 3.64
N VAL A 192 -8.11 -9.31 3.68
CA VAL A 192 -7.37 -8.22 3.02
C VAL A 192 -6.67 -8.80 1.80
N ALA A 193 -6.57 -8.05 0.72
CA ALA A 193 -5.92 -8.49 -0.50
C ALA A 193 -5.10 -7.39 -1.17
N LEU A 194 -3.97 -7.76 -1.77
CA LEU A 194 -3.24 -6.93 -2.71
C LEU A 194 -4.04 -6.86 -4.01
N TRP A 195 -4.36 -5.67 -4.49
CA TRP A 195 -5.33 -5.48 -5.56
C TRP A 195 -4.73 -4.76 -6.77
N VAL A 196 -5.09 -5.21 -7.97
CA VAL A 196 -4.78 -4.53 -9.24
C VAL A 196 -6.01 -4.47 -10.14
N GLY A 197 -6.14 -3.37 -10.86
CA GLY A 197 -7.25 -3.17 -11.80
C GLY A 197 -7.01 -3.76 -13.17
N ASN A 198 -7.94 -3.47 -14.07
CA ASN A 198 -7.94 -3.95 -15.46
C ASN A 198 -6.60 -3.66 -16.17
N ASN A 199 -6.02 -4.68 -16.80
CA ASN A 199 -4.76 -4.67 -17.54
C ASN A 199 -3.54 -4.15 -16.73
N SER A 200 -3.61 -4.23 -15.39
CA SER A 200 -2.57 -3.69 -14.52
C SER A 200 -1.71 -4.79 -13.93
N ARG A 201 -0.40 -4.57 -13.95
CA ARG A 201 0.58 -5.24 -13.10
C ARG A 201 0.76 -4.42 -11.82
N GLY A 202 1.10 -5.06 -10.72
CA GLY A 202 1.43 -4.39 -9.47
C GLY A 202 2.48 -5.13 -8.67
N ASP A 203 3.37 -4.38 -8.02
CA ASP A 203 4.35 -4.87 -7.06
C ASP A 203 3.96 -4.39 -5.66
N PHE A 204 4.07 -5.29 -4.67
CA PHE A 204 3.65 -5.05 -3.30
C PHE A 204 4.70 -5.55 -2.31
N ALA A 205 4.94 -4.78 -1.27
CA ALA A 205 5.88 -5.13 -0.21
C ALA A 205 5.45 -4.56 1.15
N GLU A 206 6.06 -5.05 2.21
CA GLU A 206 5.97 -4.51 3.57
C GLU A 206 4.53 -4.36 4.10
N LEU A 207 3.63 -5.29 3.71
CA LEU A 207 2.26 -5.26 4.19
C LEU A 207 2.21 -5.47 5.70
N LYS A 208 1.52 -4.57 6.38
CA LYS A 208 1.18 -4.67 7.80
C LYS A 208 -0.30 -4.34 7.98
N VAL A 209 -1.02 -5.25 8.59
CA VAL A 209 -2.43 -5.05 8.97
C VAL A 209 -2.51 -5.03 10.49
N THR A 210 -3.11 -3.98 11.05
CA THR A 210 -3.22 -3.79 12.50
C THR A 210 -4.68 -3.49 12.84
N ALA A 211 -5.29 -4.35 13.66
CA ALA A 211 -6.60 -4.08 14.24
C ALA A 211 -6.51 -2.95 15.28
N PRO A 212 -7.62 -2.26 15.61
CA PRO A 212 -7.65 -1.33 16.73
C PRO A 212 -7.19 -1.98 18.02
N ALA A 213 -6.60 -1.19 18.94
CA ALA A 213 -6.36 -1.69 20.29
C ALA A 213 -7.71 -2.09 20.92
N ALA A 214 -7.77 -3.26 21.52
CA ALA A 214 -8.94 -3.66 22.30
C ALA A 214 -9.11 -2.65 23.45
N HIS A 215 -10.29 -2.05 23.55
CA HIS A 215 -10.67 -1.12 24.62
C HIS A 215 -11.14 -1.90 25.84
#